data_3d12b0d43c71aff03627d31ea8a096f8
#
_entry.id   3d12b0d43c71aff03627d31ea8a096f8
#
_cell.length_a   1.000
_cell.length_b   1.000
_cell.length_c   1.000
_cell.angle_alpha   90.00
_cell.angle_beta   90.00
_cell.angle_gamma   90.00
#
_symmetry.space_group_name_H-M   'P 1'
#
loop_
_entity.id
_entity.type
_entity.pdbx_description
1 polymer ?
#
loop_
_entity_poly.entity_id
_entity_poly.type
_entity_poly.pdbx_seq_one_letter_code
_entity_poly.pdbx_strand_id
1 'polypeptide(L)'
;MATSLKPFLDELYKTFDRRHLDSDPLAFVHRYAERADQEIVAFLASGLAFGNVRSIQASLERLLAALGPKPQAFVLGFDPARHTEALPATVHRWITRNDAARTLVVLRLLLEEHGSLEAAFAAGDDTTSPTIEAGLAAFASRARALDPGPTEGEAPEGSRPSGAAFFFPSPAGGSACKRLNLFLRWMVRDGDGLDLGLWSAVDPSRLLIPLDTHVARIARAIGLTRRRTAGLAMVREVTAELRRLDPADPVKYDFALARLGILEWCPSRRTPGRCAECPLEAVCIL
;
A
#
# COMPACT_ATOMS: atom_id res chain seq x y z
N MET A 1 -35.98 -2.28 -7.18
CA MET A 1 -35.10 -2.64 -6.06
C MET A 1 -33.65 -2.45 -6.53
N ALA A 2 -32.81 -1.69 -5.84
CA ALA A 2 -31.41 -1.58 -6.23
C ALA A 2 -30.76 -2.97 -6.09
N THR A 3 -30.16 -3.46 -7.15
CA THR A 3 -29.46 -4.75 -7.14
C THR A 3 -28.32 -4.67 -6.11
N SER A 4 -28.28 -5.61 -5.17
CA SER A 4 -27.20 -5.66 -4.16
C SER A 4 -25.85 -5.83 -4.85
N LEU A 5 -24.86 -4.99 -4.53
CA LEU A 5 -23.52 -5.05 -5.10
C LEU A 5 -22.70 -6.24 -4.55
N LYS A 6 -23.03 -6.72 -3.35
CA LYS A 6 -22.25 -7.75 -2.64
C LYS A 6 -22.05 -9.04 -3.44
N PRO A 7 -23.06 -9.68 -4.04
CA PRO A 7 -22.85 -10.93 -4.79
C PRO A 7 -21.85 -10.79 -5.94
N PHE A 8 -21.84 -9.67 -6.63
CA PHE A 8 -20.93 -9.39 -7.74
C PHE A 8 -19.49 -9.19 -7.27
N LEU A 9 -19.30 -8.49 -6.14
CA LEU A 9 -17.97 -8.33 -5.55
C LEU A 9 -17.45 -9.63 -4.94
N ASP A 10 -18.31 -10.45 -4.33
CA ASP A 10 -17.93 -11.78 -3.82
C ASP A 10 -17.51 -12.73 -4.96
N GLU A 11 -18.15 -12.66 -6.12
CA GLU A 11 -17.75 -13.43 -7.30
C GLU A 11 -16.42 -12.92 -7.87
N LEU A 12 -16.27 -11.60 -7.99
CA LEU A 12 -15.01 -11.00 -8.41
C LEU A 12 -13.85 -11.36 -7.48
N TYR A 13 -14.09 -11.37 -6.15
CA TYR A 13 -13.10 -11.76 -5.15
C TYR A 13 -12.62 -13.20 -5.33
N LYS A 14 -13.53 -14.14 -5.66
CA LYS A 14 -13.15 -15.54 -5.94
C LYS A 14 -12.35 -15.70 -7.23
N THR A 15 -12.54 -14.80 -8.19
CA THR A 15 -11.85 -14.84 -9.49
C THR A 15 -10.36 -14.54 -9.35
N PHE A 16 -10.02 -13.60 -8.45
CA PHE A 16 -8.63 -13.11 -8.27
C PHE A 16 -8.02 -13.62 -6.97
N ASP A 17 -7.32 -14.73 -7.05
CA ASP A 17 -6.65 -15.41 -5.95
C ASP A 17 -5.11 -15.34 -6.05
N ARG A 18 -4.41 -16.17 -5.26
CA ARG A 18 -2.95 -16.26 -5.21
C ARG A 18 -2.28 -16.49 -6.57
N ARG A 19 -2.96 -17.09 -7.55
CA ARG A 19 -2.43 -17.31 -8.91
C ARG A 19 -2.15 -15.99 -9.65
N HIS A 20 -2.70 -14.89 -9.17
CA HIS A 20 -2.53 -13.56 -9.75
C HIS A 20 -1.47 -12.71 -9.01
N LEU A 21 -0.71 -13.31 -8.06
CA LEU A 21 0.33 -12.60 -7.31
C LEU A 21 1.59 -12.30 -8.13
N ASP A 22 1.94 -13.09 -9.15
CA ASP A 22 3.20 -12.98 -9.88
C ASP A 22 3.47 -11.56 -10.42
N SER A 23 2.43 -10.81 -10.73
CA SER A 23 2.52 -9.43 -11.17
C SER A 23 2.27 -8.40 -10.07
N ASP A 24 2.19 -8.83 -8.79
CA ASP A 24 1.98 -7.95 -7.64
C ASP A 24 3.26 -7.76 -6.83
N PRO A 25 3.56 -6.56 -6.33
CA PRO A 25 4.67 -6.34 -5.41
C PRO A 25 4.62 -7.22 -4.15
N LEU A 26 3.44 -7.67 -3.73
CA LEU A 26 3.27 -8.60 -2.62
C LEU A 26 4.00 -9.95 -2.82
N ALA A 27 4.18 -10.38 -4.09
CA ALA A 27 4.96 -11.58 -4.40
C ALA A 27 6.39 -11.54 -3.83
N PHE A 28 6.99 -10.37 -3.73
CA PHE A 28 8.33 -10.21 -3.16
C PHE A 28 8.35 -10.48 -1.66
N VAL A 29 7.30 -10.14 -0.95
CA VAL A 29 7.17 -10.38 0.49
C VAL A 29 7.11 -11.88 0.79
N HIS A 30 6.38 -12.63 -0.03
CA HIS A 30 6.26 -14.09 0.09
C HIS A 30 7.56 -14.87 -0.18
N ARG A 31 8.62 -14.21 -0.65
CA ARG A 31 9.96 -14.84 -0.81
C ARG A 31 10.70 -15.00 0.52
N TYR A 32 10.27 -14.31 1.57
CA TYR A 32 10.91 -14.32 2.88
C TYR A 32 10.08 -15.14 3.86
N ALA A 33 10.76 -15.90 4.73
CA ALA A 33 10.12 -16.75 5.73
C ALA A 33 9.99 -16.04 7.09
N GLU A 34 10.98 -15.20 7.43
CA GLU A 34 11.00 -14.52 8.72
C GLU A 34 10.05 -13.33 8.73
N ARG A 35 9.15 -13.28 9.72
CA ARG A 35 8.18 -12.19 9.91
C ARG A 35 8.82 -10.80 9.86
N ALA A 36 9.97 -10.65 10.49
CA ALA A 36 10.69 -9.39 10.58
C ALA A 36 11.21 -8.92 9.22
N ASP A 37 11.70 -9.84 8.38
CA ASP A 37 12.11 -9.53 7.01
C ASP A 37 10.90 -9.23 6.13
N GLN A 38 9.83 -9.99 6.27
CA GLN A 38 8.56 -9.75 5.56
C GLN A 38 8.01 -8.36 5.83
N GLU A 39 8.06 -7.89 7.07
CA GLU A 39 7.58 -6.55 7.45
C GLU A 39 8.35 -5.44 6.73
N ILE A 40 9.68 -5.53 6.68
CA ILE A 40 10.54 -4.57 5.97
C ILE A 40 10.32 -4.62 4.47
N VAL A 41 10.28 -5.82 3.90
CA VAL A 41 10.05 -6.00 2.47
C VAL A 41 8.67 -5.51 2.06
N ALA A 42 7.64 -5.77 2.86
CA ALA A 42 6.28 -5.28 2.61
C ALA A 42 6.22 -3.75 2.63
N PHE A 43 6.87 -3.11 3.59
CA PHE A 43 6.93 -1.66 3.66
C PHE A 43 7.59 -1.06 2.40
N LEU A 44 8.74 -1.58 2.01
CA LEU A 44 9.47 -1.11 0.83
C LEU A 44 8.71 -1.42 -0.47
N ALA A 45 8.14 -2.62 -0.60
CA ALA A 45 7.40 -3.04 -1.78
C ALA A 45 6.11 -2.21 -1.97
N SER A 46 5.35 -1.99 -0.91
CA SER A 46 4.17 -1.13 -0.97
C SER A 46 4.55 0.33 -1.26
N GLY A 47 5.67 0.81 -0.71
CA GLY A 47 6.23 2.14 -0.94
C GLY A 47 6.58 2.39 -2.41
N LEU A 48 7.03 1.37 -3.14
CA LEU A 48 7.34 1.44 -4.56
C LEU A 48 6.18 1.00 -5.48
N ALA A 49 5.02 0.64 -4.93
CA ALA A 49 3.85 0.16 -5.68
C ALA A 49 3.14 1.29 -6.46
N PHE A 50 3.84 1.95 -7.40
CA PHE A 50 3.27 2.98 -8.28
C PHE A 50 3.97 2.99 -9.64
N GLY A 51 3.19 3.22 -10.69
CA GLY A 51 3.69 3.20 -12.07
C GLY A 51 3.45 1.85 -12.75
N ASN A 52 4.32 1.48 -13.68
CA ASN A 52 4.21 0.26 -14.46
C ASN A 52 4.71 -0.96 -13.66
N VAL A 53 3.99 -2.07 -13.72
CA VAL A 53 4.29 -3.32 -12.99
C VAL A 53 5.72 -3.81 -13.24
N ARG A 54 6.17 -3.89 -14.51
CA ARG A 54 7.52 -4.36 -14.84
C ARG A 54 8.60 -3.45 -14.22
N SER A 55 8.36 -2.15 -14.23
CA SER A 55 9.27 -1.17 -13.61
C SER A 55 9.32 -1.33 -12.10
N ILE A 56 8.18 -1.58 -11.44
CA ILE A 56 8.10 -1.85 -10.00
C ILE A 56 8.90 -3.12 -9.67
N GLN A 57 8.67 -4.22 -10.39
CA GLN A 57 9.37 -5.49 -10.18
C GLN A 57 10.89 -5.32 -10.35
N ALA A 58 11.34 -4.72 -11.45
CA ALA A 58 12.77 -4.48 -11.68
C ALA A 58 13.41 -3.58 -10.61
N SER A 59 12.66 -2.63 -10.07
CA SER A 59 13.14 -1.77 -8.98
C SER A 59 13.25 -2.51 -7.66
N LEU A 60 12.26 -3.34 -7.34
CA LEU A 60 12.29 -4.18 -6.14
C LEU A 60 13.41 -5.21 -6.20
N GLU A 61 13.62 -5.89 -7.34
CA GLU A 61 14.75 -6.83 -7.50
C GLU A 61 16.07 -6.16 -7.17
N ARG A 62 16.35 -4.97 -7.75
CA ARG A 62 17.60 -4.26 -7.50
C ARG A 62 17.75 -3.79 -6.06
N LEU A 63 16.66 -3.26 -5.47
CA LEU A 63 16.69 -2.77 -4.09
C LEU A 63 16.91 -3.93 -3.11
N LEU A 64 16.13 -5.01 -3.25
CA LEU A 64 16.22 -6.17 -2.36
C LEU A 64 17.54 -6.94 -2.52
N ALA A 65 18.12 -6.96 -3.73
CA ALA A 65 19.47 -7.49 -3.94
C ALA A 65 20.53 -6.71 -3.14
N ALA A 66 20.39 -5.39 -3.03
CA ALA A 66 21.29 -4.55 -2.23
C ALA A 66 21.10 -4.77 -0.72
N LEU A 67 19.87 -5.06 -0.25
CA LEU A 67 19.60 -5.37 1.14
C LEU A 67 20.03 -6.80 1.53
N GLY A 68 20.13 -7.69 0.56
CA GLY A 68 20.52 -9.09 0.78
C GLY A 68 19.41 -9.96 1.38
N PRO A 69 19.78 -11.18 1.87
CA PRO A 69 18.80 -12.19 2.27
C PRO A 69 18.12 -11.92 3.62
N LYS A 70 18.60 -10.95 4.41
CA LYS A 70 18.08 -10.57 5.74
C LYS A 70 17.81 -9.07 5.81
N PRO A 71 16.75 -8.58 5.17
CA PRO A 71 16.44 -7.16 5.07
C PRO A 71 16.33 -6.43 6.41
N GLN A 72 15.73 -7.04 7.45
CA GLN A 72 15.67 -6.42 8.77
C GLN A 72 17.06 -6.23 9.39
N ALA A 73 17.91 -7.25 9.32
CA ALA A 73 19.27 -7.16 9.84
C ALA A 73 20.09 -6.09 9.10
N PHE A 74 19.91 -5.98 7.78
CA PHE A 74 20.51 -4.92 6.98
C PHE A 74 20.04 -3.53 7.45
N VAL A 75 18.72 -3.35 7.66
CA VAL A 75 18.15 -2.08 8.14
C VAL A 75 18.70 -1.72 9.51
N LEU A 76 18.75 -2.66 10.47
CA LEU A 76 19.30 -2.41 11.81
C LEU A 76 20.80 -2.05 11.79
N GLY A 77 21.56 -2.65 10.87
CA GLY A 77 22.97 -2.35 10.68
C GLY A 77 23.26 -1.20 9.70
N PHE A 78 22.22 -0.51 9.18
CA PHE A 78 22.39 0.49 8.14
C PHE A 78 23.13 1.73 8.65
N ASP A 79 24.31 1.97 8.08
CA ASP A 79 25.11 3.19 8.28
C ASP A 79 25.12 3.97 6.95
N PRO A 80 24.51 5.18 6.90
CA PRO A 80 24.45 5.97 5.67
C PRO A 80 25.81 6.22 5.03
N ALA A 81 26.86 6.45 5.83
CA ALA A 81 28.19 6.76 5.33
C ALA A 81 28.85 5.56 4.60
N ARG A 82 28.46 4.34 4.96
CA ARG A 82 29.05 3.10 4.42
C ARG A 82 28.18 2.44 3.37
N HIS A 83 26.86 2.51 3.51
CA HIS A 83 25.94 1.65 2.77
C HIS A 83 25.14 2.40 1.68
N THR A 84 25.10 3.75 1.70
CA THR A 84 24.31 4.50 0.71
C THR A 84 24.77 4.20 -0.71
N GLU A 85 26.07 4.16 -0.98
CA GLU A 85 26.60 3.92 -2.32
C GLU A 85 26.32 2.50 -2.86
N ALA A 86 26.04 1.53 -1.99
CA ALA A 86 25.65 0.18 -2.38
C ALA A 86 24.18 0.11 -2.87
N LEU A 87 23.36 1.11 -2.54
CA LEU A 87 21.98 1.20 -3.03
C LEU A 87 21.97 1.63 -4.51
N PRO A 88 20.94 1.20 -5.30
CA PRO A 88 20.78 1.66 -6.68
C PRO A 88 20.69 3.19 -6.78
N ALA A 89 21.45 3.82 -7.68
CA ALA A 89 21.45 5.28 -7.86
C ALA A 89 20.04 5.84 -8.09
N THR A 90 19.23 5.15 -8.90
CA THR A 90 17.79 5.35 -9.02
C THR A 90 17.09 4.09 -8.53
N VAL A 91 16.37 4.21 -7.42
CA VAL A 91 15.62 3.09 -6.83
C VAL A 91 14.36 2.83 -7.65
N HIS A 92 13.54 3.86 -7.85
CA HIS A 92 12.32 3.73 -8.65
C HIS A 92 11.86 5.09 -9.20
N ARG A 93 11.76 5.22 -10.52
CA ARG A 93 11.33 6.46 -11.18
C ARG A 93 12.18 7.66 -10.72
N TRP A 94 11.63 8.55 -9.91
CA TRP A 94 12.32 9.72 -9.33
C TRP A 94 12.86 9.47 -7.93
N ILE A 95 12.63 8.29 -7.34
CA ILE A 95 13.15 7.94 -6.03
C ILE A 95 14.63 7.60 -6.17
N THR A 96 15.45 8.37 -5.51
CA THR A 96 16.90 8.25 -5.52
C THR A 96 17.40 7.29 -4.43
N ARG A 97 18.70 6.96 -4.48
CA ARG A 97 19.36 6.23 -3.40
C ARG A 97 19.32 6.98 -2.07
N ASN A 98 19.40 8.32 -2.11
CA ASN A 98 19.35 9.14 -0.91
C ASN A 98 17.97 9.11 -0.27
N ASP A 99 16.88 9.13 -1.06
CA ASP A 99 15.53 8.92 -0.54
C ASP A 99 15.39 7.57 0.15
N ALA A 100 15.95 6.51 -0.46
CA ALA A 100 15.97 5.18 0.13
C ALA A 100 16.83 5.14 1.39
N ALA A 101 18.04 5.69 1.37
CA ALA A 101 18.93 5.75 2.53
C ALA A 101 18.27 6.45 3.72
N ARG A 102 17.67 7.62 3.50
CA ARG A 102 16.90 8.34 4.53
C ARG A 102 15.76 7.49 5.07
N THR A 103 15.03 6.79 4.19
CA THR A 103 13.96 5.88 4.60
C THR A 103 14.49 4.72 5.43
N LEU A 104 15.62 4.11 5.06
CA LEU A 104 16.26 3.04 5.84
C LEU A 104 16.72 3.53 7.22
N VAL A 105 17.22 4.75 7.35
CA VAL A 105 17.52 5.37 8.65
C VAL A 105 16.26 5.48 9.51
N VAL A 106 15.17 5.99 8.94
CA VAL A 106 13.89 6.09 9.66
C VAL A 106 13.39 4.72 10.10
N LEU A 107 13.42 3.71 9.23
CA LEU A 107 13.03 2.35 9.57
C LEU A 107 13.91 1.79 10.70
N ARG A 108 15.24 1.99 10.64
CA ARG A 108 16.15 1.59 11.72
C ARG A 108 15.75 2.20 13.05
N LEU A 109 15.56 3.51 13.11
CA LEU A 109 15.20 4.21 14.34
C LEU A 109 13.86 3.76 14.90
N LEU A 110 12.86 3.50 14.03
CA LEU A 110 11.58 2.93 14.45
C LEU A 110 11.75 1.52 15.03
N LEU A 111 12.60 0.68 14.42
CA LEU A 111 12.89 -0.67 14.92
C LEU A 111 13.68 -0.65 16.23
N GLU A 112 14.66 0.24 16.38
CA GLU A 112 15.44 0.43 17.61
C GLU A 112 14.55 0.87 18.78
N GLU A 113 13.57 1.77 18.53
CA GLU A 113 12.70 2.30 19.56
C GLU A 113 11.56 1.33 19.92
N HIS A 114 10.99 0.63 18.93
CA HIS A 114 9.75 -0.13 19.12
C HIS A 114 9.89 -1.65 18.90
N GLY A 115 11.00 -2.13 18.34
CA GLY A 115 11.25 -3.53 18.03
C GLY A 115 10.62 -4.04 16.72
N SER A 116 9.49 -3.46 16.27
CA SER A 116 8.82 -3.78 14.99
C SER A 116 8.05 -2.58 14.45
N LEU A 117 7.68 -2.62 13.16
CA LEU A 117 6.81 -1.58 12.59
C LEU A 117 5.37 -1.70 13.11
N GLU A 118 4.91 -2.93 13.45
CA GLU A 118 3.63 -3.12 14.15
C GLU A 118 3.59 -2.34 15.46
N ALA A 119 4.60 -2.53 16.32
CA ALA A 119 4.67 -1.84 17.60
C ALA A 119 4.82 -0.33 17.43
N ALA A 120 5.60 0.12 16.45
CA ALA A 120 5.73 1.54 16.11
C ALA A 120 4.41 2.16 15.65
N PHE A 121 3.58 1.42 14.91
CA PHE A 121 2.24 1.85 14.52
C PHE A 121 1.30 1.87 15.73
N ALA A 122 1.24 0.78 16.49
CA ALA A 122 0.35 0.60 17.63
C ALA A 122 0.59 1.65 18.73
N ALA A 123 1.83 2.12 18.90
CA ALA A 123 2.19 3.15 19.88
C ALA A 123 1.49 4.51 19.66
N GLY A 124 0.92 4.74 18.47
CA GLY A 124 0.16 5.96 18.15
C GLY A 124 -1.26 5.69 17.69
N ASP A 125 -1.73 4.44 17.71
CA ASP A 125 -3.07 4.06 17.26
C ASP A 125 -4.06 4.07 18.41
N ASP A 126 -5.21 4.70 18.22
CA ASP A 126 -6.36 4.61 19.11
C ASP A 126 -7.25 3.44 18.66
N THR A 127 -7.17 2.32 19.38
CA THR A 127 -7.94 1.10 19.08
C THR A 127 -9.44 1.29 19.19
N THR A 128 -9.93 2.34 19.86
CA THR A 128 -11.36 2.67 19.95
C THR A 128 -11.86 3.44 18.73
N SER A 129 -10.95 3.97 17.90
CA SER A 129 -11.29 4.66 16.67
C SER A 129 -11.87 3.69 15.64
N PRO A 130 -12.94 4.05 14.90
CA PRO A 130 -13.58 3.18 13.91
C PRO A 130 -12.70 2.92 12.68
N THR A 131 -11.58 3.62 12.54
CA THR A 131 -10.62 3.45 11.44
C THR A 131 -9.19 3.66 11.91
N ILE A 132 -8.23 3.18 11.13
CA ILE A 132 -6.78 3.38 11.35
C ILE A 132 -6.29 4.78 11.03
N GLU A 133 -7.15 5.73 10.66
CA GLU A 133 -6.72 7.02 10.11
C GLU A 133 -5.87 7.83 11.10
N ALA A 134 -6.29 7.89 12.37
CA ALA A 134 -5.53 8.59 13.42
C ALA A 134 -4.16 7.93 13.67
N GLY A 135 -4.14 6.58 13.76
CA GLY A 135 -2.90 5.80 13.88
C GLY A 135 -1.95 6.03 12.71
N LEU A 136 -2.48 6.06 11.47
CA LEU A 136 -1.71 6.39 10.26
C LEU A 136 -1.10 7.79 10.32
N ALA A 137 -1.86 8.79 10.80
CA ALA A 137 -1.37 10.15 10.96
C ALA A 137 -0.24 10.22 11.99
N ALA A 138 -0.40 9.56 13.14
CA ALA A 138 0.60 9.49 14.20
C ALA A 138 1.87 8.78 13.74
N PHE A 139 1.73 7.61 13.08
CA PHE A 139 2.85 6.85 12.53
C PHE A 139 3.64 7.65 11.49
N ALA A 140 2.94 8.28 10.53
CA ALA A 140 3.58 9.13 9.52
C ALA A 140 4.26 10.36 10.14
N SER A 141 3.68 10.99 11.16
CA SER A 141 4.26 12.13 11.87
C SER A 141 5.55 11.74 12.59
N ARG A 142 5.53 10.62 13.34
CA ARG A 142 6.72 10.09 14.02
C ARG A 142 7.83 9.76 13.04
N ALA A 143 7.53 9.01 11.98
CA ALA A 143 8.51 8.64 10.97
C ALA A 143 9.16 9.86 10.29
N ARG A 144 8.37 10.89 9.99
CA ARG A 144 8.89 12.13 9.40
C ARG A 144 9.76 12.94 10.37
N ALA A 145 9.44 12.90 11.66
CA ALA A 145 10.27 13.56 12.67
C ALA A 145 11.65 12.88 12.84
N LEU A 146 11.76 11.61 12.48
CA LEU A 146 13.03 10.85 12.50
C LEU A 146 13.83 10.99 11.20
N ASP A 147 13.30 11.63 10.16
CA ASP A 147 13.99 11.83 8.88
C ASP A 147 15.18 12.79 9.07
N PRO A 148 16.42 12.37 8.76
CA PRO A 148 17.59 13.23 8.92
C PRO A 148 17.60 14.44 7.97
N GLY A 149 16.67 14.49 7.02
CA GLY A 149 16.63 15.55 6.01
C GLY A 149 17.58 15.30 4.84
N PRO A 150 17.57 16.19 3.82
CA PRO A 150 18.48 16.10 2.68
C PRO A 150 19.91 16.39 3.10
N THR A 151 20.85 15.70 2.44
CA THR A 151 22.31 15.95 2.58
C THR A 151 22.74 17.17 1.76
N GLU A 152 23.90 17.76 2.09
CA GLU A 152 24.48 18.86 1.31
C GLU A 152 24.63 18.46 -0.17
N GLY A 153 24.12 19.33 -1.08
CA GLY A 153 24.14 19.09 -2.54
C GLY A 153 22.89 18.38 -3.08
N GLU A 154 21.97 17.89 -2.25
CA GLU A 154 20.65 17.49 -2.71
C GLU A 154 19.83 18.71 -3.15
N ALA A 155 19.08 18.55 -4.24
CA ALA A 155 18.21 19.62 -4.69
C ALA A 155 17.24 20.03 -3.57
N PRO A 156 16.99 21.34 -3.36
CA PRO A 156 16.03 21.79 -2.37
C PRO A 156 14.68 21.14 -2.63
N GLU A 157 13.94 20.85 -1.56
CA GLU A 157 12.61 20.24 -1.63
C GLU A 157 11.76 20.99 -2.66
N GLY A 158 11.71 20.42 -3.85
CA GLY A 158 10.89 20.89 -4.95
C GLY A 158 9.44 20.45 -4.77
N SER A 159 8.67 20.52 -5.83
CA SER A 159 7.24 20.16 -5.86
C SER A 159 6.92 18.69 -5.52
N ARG A 160 7.90 17.83 -5.23
CA ARG A 160 7.70 16.39 -4.97
C ARG A 160 8.23 15.99 -3.59
N PRO A 161 7.44 15.21 -2.82
CA PRO A 161 7.92 14.65 -1.56
C PRO A 161 9.15 13.75 -1.78
N SER A 162 10.15 13.85 -0.90
CA SER A 162 11.37 13.04 -0.89
C SER A 162 11.55 12.35 0.47
N GLY A 163 12.44 11.37 0.55
CA GLY A 163 12.76 10.65 1.78
C GLY A 163 11.52 10.15 2.52
N ALA A 164 11.46 10.35 3.84
CA ALA A 164 10.35 9.90 4.67
C ALA A 164 9.00 10.54 4.28
N ALA A 165 8.97 11.79 3.81
CA ALA A 165 7.72 12.42 3.37
C ALA A 165 7.06 11.68 2.20
N PHE A 166 7.87 11.01 1.35
CA PHE A 166 7.35 10.17 0.28
C PHE A 166 6.84 8.82 0.79
N PHE A 167 7.63 8.11 1.61
CA PHE A 167 7.28 6.77 2.06
C PHE A 167 6.21 6.76 3.17
N PHE A 168 6.13 7.84 3.94
CA PHE A 168 5.15 8.03 5.03
C PHE A 168 4.16 9.18 4.72
N PRO A 169 3.29 9.04 3.69
CA PRO A 169 2.25 10.03 3.44
C PRO A 169 1.28 10.10 4.61
N SER A 170 0.84 11.33 4.98
CA SER A 170 -0.07 11.53 6.11
C SER A 170 -1.50 11.84 5.62
N PRO A 171 -2.52 11.24 6.23
CA PRO A 171 -3.92 11.61 5.97
C PRO A 171 -4.25 13.03 6.43
N ALA A 172 -3.52 13.60 7.39
CA ALA A 172 -3.74 14.97 7.87
C ALA A 172 -3.66 16.03 6.76
N GLY A 173 -2.89 15.76 5.69
CA GLY A 173 -2.82 16.59 4.49
C GLY A 173 -3.86 16.24 3.40
N GLY A 174 -4.87 15.40 3.70
CA GLY A 174 -5.88 14.98 2.71
C GLY A 174 -5.41 13.88 1.75
N SER A 175 -4.21 13.32 1.96
CA SER A 175 -3.67 12.22 1.16
C SER A 175 -4.51 10.96 1.30
N ALA A 176 -4.73 10.25 0.19
CA ALA A 176 -5.34 8.92 0.20
C ALA A 176 -4.45 7.85 0.88
N CYS A 177 -3.19 8.14 1.16
CA CYS A 177 -2.22 7.23 1.78
C CYS A 177 -2.18 5.83 1.17
N LYS A 178 -2.41 5.71 -0.16
CA LYS A 178 -2.56 4.44 -0.88
C LYS A 178 -1.52 3.41 -0.49
N ARG A 179 -0.25 3.80 -0.43
CA ARG A 179 0.88 2.89 -0.18
C ARG A 179 0.94 2.38 1.25
N LEU A 180 0.68 3.24 2.24
CA LEU A 180 0.60 2.82 3.64
C LEU A 180 -0.66 1.97 3.89
N ASN A 181 -1.81 2.31 3.29
CA ASN A 181 -3.01 1.47 3.36
C ASN A 181 -2.77 0.11 2.71
N LEU A 182 -1.98 0.04 1.63
CA LEU A 182 -1.59 -1.21 0.99
C LEU A 182 -0.68 -2.05 1.91
N PHE A 183 0.32 -1.42 2.53
CA PHE A 183 1.17 -2.05 3.53
C PHE A 183 0.35 -2.63 4.68
N LEU A 184 -0.54 -1.83 5.28
CA LEU A 184 -1.39 -2.27 6.38
C LEU A 184 -2.34 -3.39 5.97
N ARG A 185 -2.91 -3.34 4.76
CA ARG A 185 -3.72 -4.45 4.25
C ARG A 185 -2.91 -5.74 4.26
N TRP A 186 -1.70 -5.74 3.70
CA TRP A 186 -0.84 -6.92 3.63
C TRP A 186 -0.43 -7.46 5.00
N MET A 187 -0.21 -6.56 5.97
CA MET A 187 0.23 -6.95 7.31
C MET A 187 -0.91 -7.45 8.20
N VAL A 188 -2.11 -6.91 8.04
CA VAL A 188 -3.23 -7.11 8.97
C VAL A 188 -4.20 -8.20 8.50
N ARG A 189 -4.53 -8.24 7.19
CA ARG A 189 -5.47 -9.23 6.66
C ARG A 189 -4.84 -10.61 6.53
N ASP A 190 -5.63 -11.64 6.78
CA ASP A 190 -5.26 -13.04 6.62
C ASP A 190 -6.40 -13.85 5.99
N GLY A 191 -6.21 -15.18 5.91
CA GLY A 191 -7.27 -16.15 5.59
C GLY A 191 -7.56 -16.39 4.12
N ASP A 192 -7.02 -15.58 3.17
CA ASP A 192 -7.21 -15.78 1.73
C ASP A 192 -5.94 -16.24 0.99
N GLY A 193 -4.84 -16.37 1.71
CA GLY A 193 -3.55 -16.78 1.15
C GLY A 193 -2.86 -15.71 0.29
N LEU A 194 -3.42 -14.51 0.22
CA LEU A 194 -2.84 -13.34 -0.45
C LEU A 194 -2.02 -12.52 0.55
N ASP A 195 -2.72 -11.90 1.48
CA ASP A 195 -2.14 -11.06 2.52
C ASP A 195 -1.53 -11.94 3.63
N LEU A 196 -0.66 -11.39 4.46
CA LEU A 196 0.18 -12.19 5.36
C LEU A 196 -0.39 -12.32 6.78
N GLY A 197 -1.22 -11.37 7.23
CA GLY A 197 -1.82 -11.40 8.57
C GLY A 197 -0.80 -11.42 9.71
N LEU A 198 0.31 -10.70 9.55
CA LEU A 198 1.39 -10.71 10.55
C LEU A 198 1.06 -9.84 11.76
N TRP A 199 0.27 -8.79 11.57
CA TRP A 199 -0.06 -7.84 12.61
C TRP A 199 -1.36 -8.23 13.33
N SER A 200 -1.29 -8.31 14.64
CA SER A 200 -2.42 -8.61 15.51
C SER A 200 -2.95 -7.39 16.28
N ALA A 201 -2.17 -6.31 16.32
CA ALA A 201 -2.54 -5.10 17.05
C ALA A 201 -3.63 -4.26 16.34
N VAL A 202 -3.92 -4.55 15.08
CA VAL A 202 -4.90 -3.82 14.27
C VAL A 202 -6.01 -4.76 13.82
N ASP A 203 -7.26 -4.38 14.10
CA ASP A 203 -8.43 -5.11 13.62
C ASP A 203 -8.67 -4.85 12.12
N PRO A 204 -8.83 -5.89 11.27
CA PRO A 204 -9.10 -5.74 9.84
C PRO A 204 -10.30 -4.84 9.52
N SER A 205 -11.33 -4.84 10.36
CA SER A 205 -12.53 -4.00 10.19
C SER A 205 -12.23 -2.50 10.18
N ARG A 206 -11.09 -2.10 10.75
CA ARG A 206 -10.65 -0.69 10.83
C ARG A 206 -9.85 -0.22 9.62
N LEU A 207 -9.43 -1.14 8.74
CA LEU A 207 -8.62 -0.81 7.57
C LEU A 207 -9.33 0.14 6.61
N LEU A 208 -8.52 0.90 5.87
CA LEU A 208 -8.95 1.80 4.81
C LEU A 208 -8.49 1.27 3.45
N ILE A 209 -9.35 1.40 2.43
CA ILE A 209 -9.07 0.92 1.08
C ILE A 209 -7.79 1.56 0.51
N PRO A 210 -6.83 0.78 -0.03
CA PRO A 210 -5.68 1.29 -0.78
C PRO A 210 -6.11 1.90 -2.11
N LEU A 211 -6.55 3.15 -2.11
CA LEU A 211 -7.17 3.79 -3.26
C LEU A 211 -6.13 4.18 -4.32
N ASP A 212 -6.03 3.40 -5.39
CA ASP A 212 -5.28 3.74 -6.59
C ASP A 212 -6.19 4.27 -7.73
N THR A 213 -5.60 4.55 -8.87
CA THR A 213 -6.34 5.07 -10.04
C THR A 213 -7.33 4.06 -10.61
N HIS A 214 -7.03 2.76 -10.55
CA HIS A 214 -7.92 1.68 -11.00
C HIS A 214 -9.09 1.51 -10.05
N VAL A 215 -8.80 1.35 -8.76
CA VAL A 215 -9.82 1.23 -7.70
C VAL A 215 -10.71 2.47 -7.68
N ALA A 216 -10.17 3.68 -7.75
CA ALA A 216 -10.94 4.92 -7.79
C ALA A 216 -11.88 5.00 -9.01
N ARG A 217 -11.42 4.53 -10.18
CA ARG A 217 -12.22 4.50 -11.40
C ARG A 217 -13.34 3.47 -11.31
N ILE A 218 -13.02 2.25 -10.86
CA ILE A 218 -13.99 1.17 -10.75
C ILE A 218 -14.99 1.47 -9.64
N ALA A 219 -14.57 2.00 -8.50
CA ALA A 219 -15.47 2.42 -7.43
C ALA A 219 -16.55 3.42 -7.91
N ARG A 220 -16.16 4.36 -8.80
CA ARG A 220 -17.14 5.24 -9.45
C ARG A 220 -18.06 4.48 -10.40
N ALA A 221 -17.50 3.57 -11.19
CA ALA A 221 -18.25 2.80 -12.19
C ALA A 221 -19.32 1.89 -11.58
N ILE A 222 -19.14 1.45 -10.33
CA ILE A 222 -20.11 0.61 -9.61
C ILE A 222 -20.86 1.35 -8.49
N GLY A 223 -20.75 2.69 -8.47
CA GLY A 223 -21.55 3.53 -7.59
C GLY A 223 -21.11 3.60 -6.13
N LEU A 224 -19.91 3.11 -5.77
CA LEU A 224 -19.36 3.23 -4.40
C LEU A 224 -19.00 4.67 -4.03
N THR A 225 -18.79 5.54 -5.02
CA THR A 225 -18.52 6.97 -4.82
C THR A 225 -18.93 7.79 -6.03
N ARG A 226 -19.27 9.05 -5.78
CA ARG A 226 -19.48 10.08 -6.82
C ARG A 226 -18.33 11.08 -6.89
N ARG A 227 -17.33 10.95 -6.03
CA ARG A 227 -16.18 11.87 -5.97
C ARG A 227 -15.31 11.72 -7.21
N ARG A 228 -14.80 12.85 -7.71
CA ARG A 228 -13.89 12.89 -8.87
C ARG A 228 -12.43 12.80 -8.45
N THR A 229 -12.06 13.42 -7.32
CA THR A 229 -10.69 13.48 -6.82
C THR A 229 -10.39 12.29 -5.92
N ALA A 230 -9.35 11.53 -6.26
CA ALA A 230 -8.86 10.39 -5.49
C ALA A 230 -8.01 10.86 -4.30
N GLY A 231 -8.67 11.32 -3.23
CA GLY A 231 -8.06 11.76 -1.98
C GLY A 231 -8.69 11.06 -0.78
N LEU A 232 -8.32 11.47 0.41
CA LEU A 232 -8.79 10.88 1.68
C LEU A 232 -10.33 10.81 1.77
N ALA A 233 -11.02 11.85 1.30
CA ALA A 233 -12.48 11.86 1.31
C ALA A 233 -13.10 10.73 0.47
N MET A 234 -12.47 10.36 -0.67
CA MET A 234 -12.91 9.21 -1.47
C MET A 234 -12.57 7.89 -0.77
N VAL A 235 -11.41 7.79 -0.13
CA VAL A 235 -11.03 6.60 0.67
C VAL A 235 -12.08 6.32 1.75
N ARG A 236 -12.46 7.34 2.51
CA ARG A 236 -13.50 7.22 3.57
C ARG A 236 -14.84 6.76 3.00
N GLU A 237 -15.29 7.37 1.92
CA GLU A 237 -16.58 7.07 1.28
C GLU A 237 -16.60 5.64 0.73
N VAL A 238 -15.60 5.25 -0.06
CA VAL A 238 -15.50 3.89 -0.64
C VAL A 238 -15.37 2.85 0.47
N THR A 239 -14.52 3.08 1.49
CA THR A 239 -14.39 2.14 2.61
C THR A 239 -15.70 2.01 3.39
N ALA A 240 -16.44 3.10 3.61
CA ALA A 240 -17.73 3.06 4.31
C ALA A 240 -18.77 2.22 3.54
N GLU A 241 -18.84 2.34 2.21
CA GLU A 241 -19.74 1.52 1.40
C GLU A 241 -19.31 0.05 1.40
N LEU A 242 -18.01 -0.25 1.29
CA LEU A 242 -17.51 -1.62 1.38
C LEU A 242 -17.73 -2.24 2.77
N ARG A 243 -17.61 -1.46 3.84
CA ARG A 243 -17.90 -1.89 5.22
C ARG A 243 -19.37 -2.27 5.43
N ARG A 244 -20.31 -1.66 4.69
CA ARG A 244 -21.73 -2.10 4.70
C ARG A 244 -21.93 -3.47 4.08
N LEU A 245 -21.04 -3.86 3.15
CA LEU A 245 -21.08 -5.15 2.48
C LEU A 245 -20.36 -6.23 3.29
N ASP A 246 -19.24 -5.85 3.91
CA ASP A 246 -18.48 -6.71 4.80
C ASP A 246 -17.91 -5.88 5.98
N PRO A 247 -18.62 -5.88 7.13
CA PRO A 247 -18.19 -5.12 8.30
C PRO A 247 -16.88 -5.59 8.91
N ALA A 248 -16.56 -6.88 8.80
CA ALA A 248 -15.37 -7.47 9.39
C ALA A 248 -14.11 -7.22 8.54
N ASP A 249 -14.26 -7.10 7.21
CA ASP A 249 -13.15 -6.91 6.28
C ASP A 249 -13.55 -5.97 5.12
N PRO A 250 -13.59 -4.66 5.36
CA PRO A 250 -14.02 -3.68 4.36
C PRO A 250 -13.09 -3.56 3.16
N VAL A 251 -11.86 -4.11 3.25
CA VAL A 251 -10.85 -3.99 2.20
C VAL A 251 -10.57 -5.29 1.45
N LYS A 252 -11.31 -6.37 1.73
CA LYS A 252 -11.10 -7.67 1.08
C LYS A 252 -11.22 -7.62 -0.45
N TYR A 253 -12.01 -6.73 -0.98
CA TYR A 253 -12.22 -6.61 -2.43
C TYR A 253 -11.13 -5.81 -3.15
N ASP A 254 -10.20 -5.19 -2.43
CA ASP A 254 -9.21 -4.29 -3.00
C ASP A 254 -8.34 -4.97 -4.07
N PHE A 255 -7.79 -6.15 -3.76
CA PHE A 255 -6.96 -6.89 -4.71
C PHE A 255 -7.72 -7.18 -6.02
N ALA A 256 -8.93 -7.69 -5.91
CA ALA A 256 -9.74 -8.03 -7.06
C ALA A 256 -10.12 -6.80 -7.91
N LEU A 257 -10.50 -5.70 -7.27
CA LEU A 257 -10.78 -4.43 -7.94
C LEU A 257 -9.53 -3.88 -8.65
N ALA A 258 -8.38 -3.90 -7.97
CA ALA A 258 -7.12 -3.46 -8.57
C ALA A 258 -6.75 -4.33 -9.78
N ARG A 259 -6.85 -5.68 -9.67
CA ARG A 259 -6.55 -6.61 -10.76
C ARG A 259 -7.45 -6.43 -11.96
N LEU A 260 -8.75 -6.26 -11.75
CA LEU A 260 -9.70 -5.97 -12.82
C LEU A 260 -9.27 -4.75 -13.66
N GLY A 261 -8.68 -3.75 -13.00
CA GLY A 261 -8.17 -2.57 -13.66
C GLY A 261 -6.78 -2.74 -14.30
N ILE A 262 -5.84 -3.37 -13.59
CA ILE A 262 -4.44 -3.56 -14.02
C ILE A 262 -4.38 -4.49 -15.23
N LEU A 263 -5.20 -5.55 -15.26
CA LEU A 263 -5.28 -6.50 -16.38
C LEU A 263 -6.14 -5.97 -17.54
N GLU A 264 -6.59 -4.73 -17.47
CA GLU A 264 -7.41 -4.06 -18.48
C GLU A 264 -8.77 -4.76 -18.78
N TRP A 265 -9.26 -5.59 -17.86
CA TRP A 265 -10.60 -6.19 -17.97
C TRP A 265 -11.69 -5.12 -17.82
N CYS A 266 -11.44 -4.10 -17.00
CA CYS A 266 -12.29 -2.92 -16.92
C CYS A 266 -11.64 -1.77 -17.70
N PRO A 267 -12.10 -1.46 -18.92
CA PRO A 267 -11.59 -0.33 -19.70
C PRO A 267 -12.01 1.01 -19.10
N SER A 268 -11.35 2.10 -19.50
CA SER A 268 -11.69 3.45 -19.04
C SER A 268 -13.00 4.00 -19.63
N ARG A 269 -13.48 3.37 -20.70
CA ARG A 269 -14.77 3.66 -21.36
C ARG A 269 -15.48 2.36 -21.66
N ARG A 270 -16.82 2.37 -21.67
CA ARG A 270 -17.58 1.17 -21.99
C ARG A 270 -17.19 0.63 -23.37
N THR A 271 -16.78 -0.63 -23.38
CA THR A 271 -16.41 -1.36 -24.60
C THR A 271 -17.30 -2.61 -24.66
N PRO A 272 -18.27 -2.71 -25.61
CA PRO A 272 -19.29 -3.75 -25.59
C PRO A 272 -18.76 -5.17 -25.39
N GLY A 273 -17.75 -5.58 -26.15
CA GLY A 273 -17.19 -6.93 -26.05
C GLY A 273 -16.60 -7.23 -24.67
N ARG A 274 -15.72 -6.35 -24.14
CA ARG A 274 -15.06 -6.57 -22.83
C ARG A 274 -16.04 -6.40 -21.66
N CYS A 275 -16.97 -5.46 -21.76
CA CYS A 275 -17.93 -5.21 -20.69
C CYS A 275 -18.95 -6.34 -20.55
N ALA A 276 -19.34 -7.02 -21.63
CA ALA A 276 -20.25 -8.15 -21.60
C ALA A 276 -19.69 -9.36 -20.83
N GLU A 277 -18.35 -9.49 -20.75
CA GLU A 277 -17.68 -10.57 -20.00
C GLU A 277 -17.32 -10.14 -18.56
N CYS A 278 -17.59 -8.88 -18.18
CA CYS A 278 -17.21 -8.34 -16.90
C CYS A 278 -18.15 -8.81 -15.77
N PRO A 279 -17.64 -9.39 -14.67
CA PRO A 279 -18.49 -9.81 -13.54
C PRO A 279 -19.31 -8.68 -12.91
N LEU A 280 -18.91 -7.43 -13.14
CA LEU A 280 -19.56 -6.24 -12.59
C LEU A 280 -20.50 -5.55 -13.60
N GLU A 281 -20.73 -6.12 -14.80
CA GLU A 281 -21.55 -5.45 -15.84
C GLU A 281 -22.94 -5.07 -15.36
N ALA A 282 -23.62 -5.99 -14.69
CA ALA A 282 -25.01 -5.79 -14.24
C ALA A 282 -25.18 -4.64 -13.20
N VAL A 283 -24.09 -4.23 -12.54
CA VAL A 283 -24.07 -3.16 -11.53
C VAL A 283 -23.24 -1.96 -11.97
N CYS A 284 -22.70 -1.99 -13.19
CA CYS A 284 -21.88 -0.93 -13.75
C CYS A 284 -22.75 0.21 -14.30
N ILE A 285 -22.46 1.44 -13.88
CA ILE A 285 -23.19 2.66 -14.29
C ILE A 285 -22.44 3.49 -15.36
N LEU A 286 -21.36 2.95 -15.96
CA LEU A 286 -20.61 3.58 -17.07
C LEU A 286 -21.40 3.53 -18.37
#